data_5408a2e19aefdafb1b9d2c62d10ce639
#
_entry.id   5408a2e19aefdafb1b9d2c62d10ce639
#
_cell.length_a   1.000
_cell.length_b   1.000
_cell.length_c   1.000
_cell.angle_alpha   90.00
_cell.angle_beta   90.00
_cell.angle_gamma   90.00
#
_symmetry.space_group_name_H-M   'P 1'
#
loop_
_entity.id
_entity.type
_entity.pdbx_description
1 polymer ?
#
loop_
_entity_poly.entity_id
_entity_poly.type
_entity_poly.pdbx_seq_one_letter_code
_entity_poly.pdbx_strand_id
1 'polypeptide(L)'
;MAETRTATSLSAEQKTELLRLCLETIQVYCRECRILPYNTEDPSLLRPAAVFVTLRIRSFLRGCVGQVSPDYPLYRAVQNAAVSAGFADPRFPGIREDEIPQLQVKIAVLSPLEPIHADQIVIGKHGLLITQGSQRGLLLPEVASDNHWDLNTYLE
;
A
#
# COMPACT_ATOMS: atom_id res chain seq x y z
N MET A 1 12.36 24.50 13.99
CA MET A 1 11.06 24.81 13.38
C MET A 1 10.66 23.62 12.51
N ALA A 2 9.71 22.86 12.95
CA ALA A 2 9.20 21.71 12.19
C ALA A 2 8.20 22.23 11.17
N GLU A 3 8.55 22.22 9.89
CA GLU A 3 7.58 22.45 8.81
C GLU A 3 6.67 21.22 8.71
N THR A 4 5.43 21.38 9.11
CA THR A 4 4.36 20.42 8.87
C THR A 4 4.09 20.39 7.37
N ARG A 5 4.72 19.50 6.62
CA ARG A 5 4.35 19.23 5.24
C ARG A 5 3.01 18.48 5.25
N THR A 6 1.95 19.20 4.99
CA THR A 6 0.63 18.67 4.70
C THR A 6 0.77 17.63 3.59
N ALA A 7 0.40 16.39 3.87
CA ALA A 7 0.31 15.36 2.85
C ALA A 7 -0.67 15.88 1.78
N THR A 8 -0.18 16.13 0.56
CA THR A 8 -1.02 16.56 -0.55
C THR A 8 -2.01 15.44 -0.81
N SER A 9 -3.28 15.66 -0.48
CA SER A 9 -4.32 14.66 -0.69
C SER A 9 -4.54 14.47 -2.18
N LEU A 10 -4.55 13.20 -2.63
CA LEU A 10 -4.88 12.85 -4.00
C LEU A 10 -6.34 13.22 -4.32
N SER A 11 -6.59 13.75 -5.51
CA SER A 11 -7.94 13.99 -6.01
C SER A 11 -8.69 12.68 -6.26
N ALA A 12 -10.02 12.75 -6.43
CA ALA A 12 -10.83 11.59 -6.77
C ALA A 12 -10.39 10.96 -8.10
N GLU A 13 -10.05 11.78 -9.10
CA GLU A 13 -9.55 11.35 -10.40
C GLU A 13 -8.20 10.62 -10.26
N GLN A 14 -7.27 11.17 -9.48
CA GLN A 14 -5.97 10.55 -9.23
C GLN A 14 -6.10 9.20 -8.52
N LYS A 15 -7.01 9.09 -7.55
CA LYS A 15 -7.30 7.82 -6.86
C LYS A 15 -7.88 6.79 -7.82
N THR A 16 -8.83 7.19 -8.66
CA THR A 16 -9.44 6.32 -9.68
C THR A 16 -8.40 5.84 -10.67
N GLU A 17 -7.52 6.74 -11.13
CA GLU A 17 -6.43 6.41 -12.06
C GLU A 17 -5.45 5.39 -11.46
N LEU A 18 -5.06 5.55 -10.20
CA LEU A 18 -4.17 4.60 -9.53
C LEU A 18 -4.81 3.22 -9.35
N LEU A 19 -6.11 3.16 -9.04
CA LEU A 19 -6.84 1.89 -8.95
C LEU A 19 -6.93 1.19 -10.31
N ARG A 20 -7.22 1.95 -11.37
CA ARG A 20 -7.23 1.46 -12.75
C ARG A 20 -5.85 0.92 -13.14
N LEU A 21 -4.80 1.71 -12.90
CA LEU A 21 -3.41 1.33 -13.19
C LEU A 21 -3.00 0.03 -12.45
N CYS A 22 -3.41 -0.11 -11.20
CA CYS A 22 -3.15 -1.31 -10.40
C CYS A 22 -3.77 -2.55 -11.05
N LEU A 23 -5.06 -2.51 -11.39
CA LEU A 23 -5.77 -3.63 -12.02
C LEU A 23 -5.21 -3.97 -13.40
N GLU A 24 -4.97 -2.98 -14.25
CA GLU A 24 -4.39 -3.19 -15.57
C GLU A 24 -2.96 -3.77 -15.49
N THR A 25 -2.16 -3.33 -14.53
CA THR A 25 -0.83 -3.88 -14.27
C THR A 25 -0.90 -5.37 -13.90
N ILE A 26 -1.81 -5.74 -12.99
CA ILE A 26 -2.05 -7.15 -12.63
C ILE A 26 -2.47 -7.96 -13.86
N GLN A 27 -3.39 -7.44 -14.67
CA GLN A 27 -3.89 -8.10 -15.86
C GLN A 27 -2.79 -8.36 -16.90
N VAL A 28 -1.98 -7.35 -17.19
CA VAL A 28 -0.86 -7.47 -18.13
C VAL A 28 0.19 -8.42 -17.58
N TYR A 29 0.53 -8.31 -16.29
CA TYR A 29 1.53 -9.19 -15.69
C TYR A 29 1.08 -10.66 -15.65
N CYS A 30 -0.19 -10.92 -15.39
CA CYS A 30 -0.77 -12.26 -15.42
C CYS A 30 -0.61 -12.93 -16.79
N ARG A 31 -0.77 -12.17 -17.87
CA ARG A 31 -0.72 -12.68 -19.24
C ARG A 31 0.67 -12.71 -19.85
N GLU A 32 1.49 -11.71 -19.56
CA GLU A 32 2.71 -11.42 -20.30
C GLU A 32 3.97 -11.40 -19.41
N CYS A 33 3.84 -11.57 -18.09
CA CYS A 33 4.95 -11.51 -17.12
C CYS A 33 5.80 -10.24 -17.24
N ARG A 34 5.19 -9.12 -17.62
CA ARG A 34 5.83 -7.81 -17.70
C ARG A 34 4.96 -6.73 -17.06
N ILE A 35 5.59 -5.66 -16.62
CA ILE A 35 4.88 -4.49 -16.08
C ILE A 35 4.33 -3.66 -17.23
N LEU A 36 3.06 -3.26 -17.11
CA LEU A 36 2.40 -2.34 -18.04
C LEU A 36 3.19 -1.05 -18.19
N PRO A 37 3.59 -0.64 -19.42
CA PRO A 37 4.15 0.68 -19.63
C PRO A 37 3.14 1.77 -19.26
N TYR A 38 3.59 2.76 -18.51
CA TYR A 38 2.76 3.88 -18.08
C TYR A 38 3.56 5.17 -18.03
N ASN A 39 3.00 6.24 -18.56
CA ASN A 39 3.59 7.57 -18.53
C ASN A 39 2.56 8.56 -18.00
N THR A 40 3.02 9.53 -17.24
CA THR A 40 2.20 10.62 -16.73
C THR A 40 3.05 11.89 -16.56
N GLU A 41 2.40 13.04 -16.69
CA GLU A 41 2.98 14.34 -16.37
C GLU A 41 2.41 14.92 -15.06
N ASP A 42 1.50 14.19 -14.41
CA ASP A 42 0.90 14.63 -13.14
C ASP A 42 1.94 14.62 -12.01
N PRO A 43 2.28 15.82 -11.45
CA PRO A 43 3.29 15.92 -10.40
C PRO A 43 2.96 15.09 -9.16
N SER A 44 1.68 14.88 -8.85
CA SER A 44 1.25 14.07 -7.69
C SER A 44 1.58 12.60 -7.89
N LEU A 45 1.45 12.08 -9.12
CA LEU A 45 1.79 10.70 -9.46
C LEU A 45 3.29 10.48 -9.68
N LEU A 46 4.03 11.55 -9.99
CA LEU A 46 5.49 11.52 -10.14
C LEU A 46 6.23 11.63 -8.81
N ARG A 47 5.58 12.12 -7.76
CA ARG A 47 6.18 12.25 -6.44
C ARG A 47 6.51 10.87 -5.85
N PRO A 48 7.72 10.68 -5.30
CA PRO A 48 8.05 9.44 -4.60
C PRO A 48 7.12 9.17 -3.42
N ALA A 49 6.67 7.93 -3.28
CA ALA A 49 5.78 7.53 -2.20
C ALA A 49 5.99 6.06 -1.82
N ALA A 50 5.78 5.77 -0.54
CA ALA A 50 5.66 4.42 -0.02
C ALA A 50 4.22 3.93 -0.20
N VAL A 51 4.03 2.70 -0.67
CA VAL A 51 2.71 2.17 -1.06
C VAL A 51 2.55 0.73 -0.62
N PHE A 52 1.35 0.39 -0.16
CA PHE A 52 0.88 -0.99 0.01
C PHE A 52 -0.34 -1.23 -0.88
N VAL A 53 -0.35 -2.38 -1.54
CA VAL A 53 -1.51 -2.86 -2.30
C VAL A 53 -2.08 -4.09 -1.58
N THR A 54 -3.36 -4.03 -1.27
CA THR A 54 -4.13 -5.15 -0.71
C THR A 54 -5.13 -5.62 -1.74
N LEU A 55 -5.11 -6.91 -2.03
CA LEU A 55 -6.02 -7.59 -2.94
C LEU A 55 -6.94 -8.52 -2.16
N ARG A 56 -8.23 -8.46 -2.43
CA ARG A 56 -9.25 -9.33 -1.82
C ARG A 56 -10.15 -9.93 -2.90
N ILE A 57 -10.68 -11.11 -2.61
CA ILE A 57 -11.76 -11.73 -3.37
C ILE A 57 -12.85 -12.12 -2.37
N ARG A 58 -14.08 -11.63 -2.56
CA ARG A 58 -15.22 -11.89 -1.65
C ARG A 58 -14.86 -11.62 -0.18
N SER A 59 -14.20 -10.50 0.09
CA SER A 59 -13.72 -10.09 1.43
C SER A 59 -12.55 -10.91 1.99
N PHE A 60 -12.12 -12.00 1.38
CA PHE A 60 -10.95 -12.76 1.79
C PHE A 60 -9.66 -12.14 1.24
N LEU A 61 -8.63 -12.09 2.08
CA LEU A 61 -7.32 -11.63 1.65
C LEU A 61 -6.78 -12.54 0.54
N ARG A 62 -6.29 -11.93 -0.55
CA ARG A 62 -5.71 -12.65 -1.69
C ARG A 62 -4.26 -12.28 -1.96
N GLY A 63 -3.80 -11.17 -1.42
CA GLY A 63 -2.43 -10.69 -1.43
C GLY A 63 -2.33 -9.32 -0.78
N CYS A 64 -1.23 -9.05 -0.11
CA CYS A 64 -0.96 -7.73 0.48
C CYS A 64 0.54 -7.53 0.58
N VAL A 65 1.08 -6.65 -0.26
CA VAL A 65 2.52 -6.34 -0.28
C VAL A 65 2.71 -4.86 -0.56
N GLY A 66 3.80 -4.33 -0.06
CA GLY A 66 4.24 -2.98 -0.31
C GLY A 66 5.62 -2.70 0.28
N GLN A 67 5.99 -1.45 0.32
CA GLN A 67 7.25 -1.01 0.93
C GLN A 67 7.06 0.30 1.68
N VAL A 68 7.87 0.50 2.72
CA VAL A 68 7.84 1.70 3.57
C VAL A 68 8.75 2.82 3.08
N SER A 69 9.67 2.51 2.17
CA SER A 69 10.59 3.49 1.58
C SER A 69 9.99 4.08 0.30
N PRO A 70 10.02 5.41 0.13
CA PRO A 70 9.51 6.09 -1.06
C PRO A 70 10.55 6.10 -2.18
N ASP A 71 10.98 4.93 -2.65
CA ASP A 71 12.09 4.78 -3.61
C ASP A 71 11.68 5.02 -5.06
N TYR A 72 10.36 5.01 -5.34
CA TYR A 72 9.82 5.14 -6.70
C TYR A 72 8.73 6.21 -6.76
N PRO A 73 8.52 6.82 -7.94
CA PRO A 73 7.31 7.63 -8.17
C PRO A 73 6.04 6.85 -7.81
N LEU A 74 5.03 7.56 -7.30
CA LEU A 74 3.80 6.94 -6.80
C LEU A 74 3.17 5.94 -7.78
N TYR A 75 3.06 6.30 -9.07
CA TYR A 75 2.51 5.37 -10.06
C TYR A 75 3.32 4.08 -10.18
N ARG A 76 4.66 4.18 -10.15
CA ARG A 76 5.54 3.01 -10.25
C ARG A 76 5.51 2.19 -8.96
N ALA A 77 5.46 2.84 -7.81
CA ALA A 77 5.31 2.17 -6.52
C ALA A 77 4.00 1.35 -6.48
N VAL A 78 2.91 1.89 -7.01
CA VAL A 78 1.63 1.16 -7.16
C VAL A 78 1.79 -0.05 -8.09
N GLN A 79 2.42 0.10 -9.25
CA GLN A 79 2.65 -1.02 -10.17
C GLN A 79 3.51 -2.12 -9.53
N ASN A 80 4.61 -1.75 -8.88
CA ASN A 80 5.49 -2.72 -8.20
C ASN A 80 4.77 -3.46 -7.07
N ALA A 81 4.02 -2.72 -6.23
CA ALA A 81 3.24 -3.32 -5.15
C ALA A 81 2.10 -4.21 -5.68
N ALA A 82 1.47 -3.83 -6.79
CA ALA A 82 0.43 -4.64 -7.45
C ALA A 82 0.98 -5.99 -7.92
N VAL A 83 2.13 -5.98 -8.60
CA VAL A 83 2.80 -7.22 -9.04
C VAL A 83 3.22 -8.06 -7.84
N SER A 84 3.81 -7.44 -6.83
CA SER A 84 4.24 -8.17 -5.62
C SER A 84 3.06 -8.77 -4.87
N ALA A 85 1.97 -8.05 -4.68
CA ALA A 85 0.76 -8.54 -4.01
C ALA A 85 0.07 -9.65 -4.80
N GLY A 86 0.08 -9.56 -6.13
CA GLY A 86 -0.58 -10.54 -7.01
C GLY A 86 0.23 -11.80 -7.25
N PHE A 87 1.56 -11.72 -7.24
CA PHE A 87 2.40 -12.81 -7.77
C PHE A 87 3.61 -13.16 -6.91
N ALA A 88 3.93 -12.38 -5.89
CA ALA A 88 5.10 -12.58 -5.04
C ALA A 88 4.81 -12.58 -3.53
N ASP A 89 3.55 -12.56 -3.12
CA ASP A 89 3.17 -12.77 -1.72
C ASP A 89 3.31 -14.26 -1.38
N PRO A 90 4.22 -14.64 -0.46
CA PRO A 90 4.52 -16.05 -0.21
C PRO A 90 3.36 -16.84 0.42
N ARG A 91 2.33 -16.15 0.92
CA ARG A 91 1.15 -16.78 1.53
C ARG A 91 0.16 -17.31 0.50
N PHE A 92 0.24 -16.86 -0.76
CA PHE A 92 -0.73 -17.15 -1.80
C PHE A 92 -0.05 -17.55 -3.11
N PRO A 93 -0.69 -18.41 -3.93
CA PRO A 93 -0.26 -18.64 -5.30
C PRO A 93 -0.48 -17.37 -6.14
N GLY A 94 0.21 -17.27 -7.28
CA GLY A 94 -0.01 -16.17 -8.22
C GLY A 94 -1.47 -16.06 -8.67
N ILE A 95 -1.93 -14.84 -8.92
CA ILE A 95 -3.29 -14.58 -9.41
C ILE A 95 -3.47 -15.23 -10.78
N ARG A 96 -4.63 -15.88 -10.96
CA ARG A 96 -5.05 -16.43 -12.23
C ARG A 96 -5.97 -15.44 -12.98
N GLU A 97 -6.03 -15.58 -14.27
CA GLU A 97 -6.81 -14.68 -15.12
C GLU A 97 -8.32 -14.69 -14.78
N ASP A 98 -8.87 -15.84 -14.40
CA ASP A 98 -10.26 -16.00 -13.99
C ASP A 98 -10.59 -15.32 -12.65
N GLU A 99 -9.60 -15.00 -11.83
CA GLU A 99 -9.76 -14.27 -10.56
C GLU A 99 -9.83 -12.75 -10.75
N ILE A 100 -9.23 -12.20 -11.82
CA ILE A 100 -9.08 -10.75 -12.02
C ILE A 100 -10.42 -9.99 -11.95
N PRO A 101 -11.53 -10.45 -12.57
CA PRO A 101 -12.81 -9.75 -12.48
C PRO A 101 -13.39 -9.66 -11.07
N GLN A 102 -12.92 -10.49 -10.14
CA GLN A 102 -13.42 -10.56 -8.77
C GLN A 102 -12.52 -9.78 -7.78
N LEU A 103 -11.40 -9.24 -8.25
CA LEU A 103 -10.45 -8.53 -7.39
C LEU A 103 -11.03 -7.23 -6.85
N GLN A 104 -10.95 -7.08 -5.55
CA GLN A 104 -11.13 -5.82 -4.84
C GLN A 104 -9.76 -5.29 -4.46
N VAL A 105 -9.46 -4.06 -4.87
CA VAL A 105 -8.15 -3.44 -4.67
C VAL A 105 -8.26 -2.32 -3.65
N LYS A 106 -7.33 -2.31 -2.70
CA LYS A 106 -7.07 -1.19 -1.81
C LYS A 106 -5.62 -0.74 -1.97
N ILE A 107 -5.41 0.55 -2.15
CA ILE A 107 -4.08 1.16 -2.20
C ILE A 107 -3.92 2.05 -0.98
N ALA A 108 -2.91 1.78 -0.15
CA ALA A 108 -2.52 2.64 0.95
C ALA A 108 -1.26 3.41 0.54
N VAL A 109 -1.38 4.73 0.41
CA VAL A 109 -0.25 5.63 0.19
C VAL A 109 0.18 6.16 1.54
N LEU A 110 1.38 5.82 1.96
CA LEU A 110 1.90 6.19 3.28
C LEU A 110 2.41 7.63 3.27
N SER A 111 2.16 8.35 4.36
CA SER A 111 2.88 9.58 4.66
C SER A 111 4.36 9.28 4.96
N PRO A 112 5.25 10.28 4.89
CA PRO A 112 6.62 10.12 5.38
C PRO A 112 6.63 9.63 6.83
N LEU A 113 7.62 8.77 7.14
CA LEU A 113 7.80 8.27 8.51
C LEU A 113 8.28 9.40 9.42
N GLU A 114 7.62 9.56 10.56
CA GLU A 114 7.98 10.53 11.60
C GLU A 114 8.10 9.80 12.95
N PRO A 115 9.11 10.13 13.76
CA PRO A 115 9.19 9.60 15.13
C PRO A 115 7.94 9.98 15.92
N ILE A 116 7.39 9.03 16.67
CA ILE A 116 6.23 9.26 17.52
C ILE A 116 6.44 8.59 18.90
N HIS A 117 5.99 9.25 19.96
CA HIS A 117 5.97 8.66 21.30
C HIS A 117 4.67 7.88 21.53
N ALA A 118 4.74 6.85 22.37
CA ALA A 118 3.60 5.94 22.62
C ALA A 118 2.33 6.69 23.08
N ASP A 119 2.47 7.74 23.87
CA ASP A 119 1.37 8.57 24.37
C ASP A 119 0.70 9.45 23.31
N GLN A 120 1.33 9.60 22.15
CA GLN A 120 0.81 10.38 21.03
C GLN A 120 0.13 9.52 19.95
N ILE A 121 0.19 8.19 20.09
CA ILE A 121 -0.38 7.25 19.13
C ILE A 121 -1.91 7.28 19.23
N VAL A 122 -2.56 7.46 18.08
CA VAL A 122 -4.03 7.41 17.96
C VAL A 122 -4.40 6.21 17.09
N ILE A 123 -5.12 5.25 17.70
CA ILE A 123 -5.63 4.06 17.01
C ILE A 123 -6.52 4.45 15.83
N GLY A 124 -6.34 3.78 14.71
CA GLY A 124 -7.08 4.05 13.46
C GLY A 124 -6.60 5.24 12.66
N LYS A 125 -5.67 6.05 13.21
CA LYS A 125 -5.05 7.20 12.52
C LYS A 125 -3.58 6.94 12.17
N HIS A 126 -2.81 6.45 13.11
CA HIS A 126 -1.39 6.22 12.93
C HIS A 126 -1.09 4.76 12.59
N GLY A 127 -0.39 4.53 11.47
CA GLY A 127 0.35 3.30 11.26
C GLY A 127 1.65 3.34 12.04
N LEU A 128 2.18 2.19 12.42
CA LEU A 128 3.40 2.10 13.21
C LEU A 128 4.46 1.28 12.49
N LEU A 129 5.65 1.85 12.37
CA LEU A 129 6.86 1.10 12.07
C LEU A 129 7.67 0.99 13.36
N ILE A 130 7.76 -0.22 13.91
CA ILE A 130 8.52 -0.52 15.12
C ILE A 130 9.82 -1.19 14.71
N THR A 131 10.93 -0.73 15.28
CA THR A 131 12.26 -1.31 15.03
C THR A 131 12.90 -1.68 16.34
N GLN A 132 13.36 -2.94 16.46
CA GLN A 132 14.13 -3.44 17.59
C GLN A 132 15.36 -4.18 17.07
N GLY A 133 16.51 -3.55 17.14
CA GLY A 133 17.74 -4.08 16.53
C GLY A 133 17.59 -4.24 15.02
N SER A 134 17.70 -5.48 14.53
CA SER A 134 17.51 -5.81 13.10
C SER A 134 16.07 -6.19 12.75
N GLN A 135 15.20 -6.34 13.74
CA GLN A 135 13.80 -6.71 13.53
C GLN A 135 12.97 -5.46 13.25
N ARG A 136 12.01 -5.58 12.33
CA ARG A 136 11.07 -4.50 11.98
C ARG A 136 9.68 -5.07 11.87
N GLY A 137 8.72 -4.37 12.45
CA GLY A 137 7.29 -4.64 12.30
C GLY A 137 6.57 -3.42 11.75
N LEU A 138 5.70 -3.62 10.79
CA LEU A 138 4.83 -2.58 10.26
C LEU A 138 3.38 -2.98 10.47
N LEU A 139 2.60 -2.08 11.05
CA LEU A 139 1.16 -2.19 11.14
C LEU A 139 0.51 -0.94 10.53
N LEU A 140 -0.41 -1.14 9.61
CA LEU A 140 -1.21 -0.04 9.06
C LEU A 140 -2.29 0.40 10.07
N PRO A 141 -2.80 1.65 9.98
CA PRO A 141 -3.72 2.19 10.97
C PRO A 141 -4.98 1.35 11.18
N GLU A 142 -5.50 0.76 10.10
CA GLU A 142 -6.71 -0.05 10.14
C GLU A 142 -6.54 -1.37 10.88
N VAL A 143 -5.32 -1.90 11.01
CA VAL A 143 -5.11 -3.19 11.67
C VAL A 143 -5.60 -3.16 13.11
N ALA A 144 -5.25 -2.14 13.86
CA ALA A 144 -5.69 -2.00 15.25
C ALA A 144 -7.20 -1.71 15.36
N SER A 145 -7.75 -0.85 14.49
CA SER A 145 -9.17 -0.52 14.52
C SER A 145 -10.05 -1.68 14.08
N ASP A 146 -9.68 -2.42 13.04
CA ASP A 146 -10.44 -3.57 12.54
C ASP A 146 -10.46 -4.74 13.52
N ASN A 147 -9.39 -4.88 14.32
CA ASN A 147 -9.29 -5.92 15.36
C ASN A 147 -9.73 -5.43 16.75
N HIS A 148 -10.18 -4.19 16.88
CA HIS A 148 -10.58 -3.58 18.16
C HIS A 148 -9.49 -3.63 19.24
N TRP A 149 -8.22 -3.48 18.82
CA TRP A 149 -7.08 -3.47 19.73
C TRP A 149 -6.99 -2.14 20.49
N ASP A 150 -6.60 -2.25 21.74
CA ASP A 150 -6.15 -1.09 22.51
C ASP A 150 -4.67 -0.76 22.20
N LEU A 151 -4.17 0.32 22.79
CA LEU A 151 -2.80 0.77 22.54
C LEU A 151 -1.75 -0.26 22.99
N ASN A 152 -1.98 -0.93 24.12
CA ASN A 152 -1.03 -1.92 24.63
C ASN A 152 -0.90 -3.10 23.68
N THR A 153 -2.05 -3.66 23.25
CA THR A 153 -2.09 -4.75 22.25
C THR A 153 -1.48 -4.33 20.91
N TYR A 154 -1.61 -3.04 20.53
CA TYR A 154 -1.05 -2.53 19.27
C TYR A 154 0.48 -2.41 19.34
N LEU A 155 1.06 -2.28 20.53
CA LEU A 155 2.51 -2.14 20.77
C LEU A 155 3.23 -3.46 21.08
N GLU A 156 2.50 -4.54 21.39
CA GLU A 156 3.02 -5.91 21.61
C GLU A 156 3.25 -6.66 20.31
#